data_1ed490fedac0a91ce0c3e24923202964
#
_entry.id   1ed490fedac0a91ce0c3e24923202964
#
_cell.length_a   1.000
_cell.length_b   1.000
_cell.length_c   1.000
_cell.angle_alpha   90.00
_cell.angle_beta   90.00
_cell.angle_gamma   90.00
#
_symmetry.space_group_name_H-M   'P 1'
#
loop_
_entity.id
_entity.type
_entity.pdbx_description
1 polymer ?
#
loop_
_entity_poly.entity_id
_entity_poly.type
_entity_poly.pdbx_seq_one_letter_code
_entity_poly.pdbx_strand_id
1 'polypeptide(L)'
;MASISAIIVLVKGADAMIGYAPLLRTMAAQNVTTYALRFKHGMSHATVQRLQANMPVSTHTLNKLCAILDCPLQDIAEYIPDSQTEKN
;
A
#
# COMPACT_ATOMS: atom_id res chain seq x y z
N MET A 1 19.26 -17.87 13.30
CA MET A 1 19.08 -17.00 13.84
C MET A 1 18.60 -15.72 13.37
N ALA A 2 18.07 -15.02 14.20
CA ALA A 2 17.43 -13.81 13.83
C ALA A 2 18.37 -12.85 13.18
N SER A 3 19.57 -12.76 13.65
CA SER A 3 20.49 -11.77 13.10
C SER A 3 20.83 -12.09 11.66
N ILE A 4 20.92 -13.33 11.33
CA ILE A 4 21.23 -13.67 9.97
C ILE A 4 20.06 -13.35 9.09
N SER A 5 18.88 -13.60 9.58
CA SER A 5 17.70 -13.25 8.82
C SER A 5 17.63 -11.77 8.58
N ALA A 6 18.00 -11.00 9.58
CA ALA A 6 17.95 -9.56 9.42
C ALA A 6 18.92 -9.09 8.35
N ILE A 7 20.09 -9.71 8.30
CA ILE A 7 21.05 -9.33 7.29
C ILE A 7 20.51 -9.66 5.91
N ILE A 8 19.91 -10.80 5.77
CA ILE A 8 19.36 -11.16 4.49
C ILE A 8 18.27 -10.22 4.08
N VAL A 9 17.46 -9.82 5.03
CA VAL A 9 16.40 -8.89 4.73
C VAL A 9 16.97 -7.59 4.24
N LEU A 10 18.08 -7.13 4.82
CA LEU A 10 18.67 -5.91 4.36
C LEU A 10 19.14 -6.04 2.94
N VAL A 11 19.76 -7.14 2.60
CA VAL A 11 20.25 -7.31 1.25
C VAL A 11 19.10 -7.36 0.27
N LYS A 12 18.04 -8.02 0.63
CA LYS A 12 16.92 -8.11 -0.25
C LYS A 12 15.85 -7.12 0.02
N GLY A 13 16.11 -6.21 0.91
CA GLY A 13 15.10 -5.23 1.28
C GLY A 13 14.62 -4.40 0.13
N ALA A 14 15.41 -4.34 -0.94
CA ALA A 14 14.97 -3.56 -2.08
C ALA A 14 13.74 -4.17 -2.72
N ASP A 15 13.53 -5.46 -2.56
CA ASP A 15 12.37 -6.11 -3.13
C ASP A 15 11.19 -6.13 -2.18
N ALA A 16 11.40 -5.89 -0.93
CA ALA A 16 10.29 -5.81 0.03
C ALA A 16 9.61 -4.46 -0.14
N MET A 17 8.32 -4.43 -0.01
CA MET A 17 7.61 -3.19 -0.23
C MET A 17 6.29 -3.19 0.49
N ILE A 18 5.71 -2.02 0.59
CA ILE A 18 4.33 -1.88 1.00
C ILE A 18 3.49 -1.92 -0.26
N GLY A 19 2.48 -2.75 -0.27
CA GLY A 19 1.58 -2.83 -1.40
C GLY A 19 0.19 -2.37 -1.00
N TYR A 20 -0.60 -1.98 -1.98
CA TYR A 20 -1.91 -1.41 -1.73
C TYR A 20 -3.02 -2.26 -2.33
N ALA A 21 -2.79 -3.55 -2.51
CA ALA A 21 -3.85 -4.43 -2.98
C ALA A 21 -5.07 -4.41 -2.04
N PRO A 22 -4.88 -4.34 -0.70
CA PRO A 22 -6.05 -4.23 0.16
C PRO A 22 -6.89 -2.99 -0.14
N LEU A 23 -6.23 -1.86 -0.47
CA LEU A 23 -6.95 -0.65 -0.83
C LEU A 23 -7.85 -0.90 -2.03
N LEU A 24 -7.32 -1.54 -3.05
CA LEU A 24 -8.10 -1.77 -4.27
C LEU A 24 -9.31 -2.68 -3.97
N ARG A 25 -9.12 -3.67 -3.12
CA ARG A 25 -10.22 -4.55 -2.74
C ARG A 25 -11.28 -3.79 -1.95
N THR A 26 -10.85 -2.94 -1.02
CA THR A 26 -11.77 -2.17 -0.21
C THR A 26 -12.55 -1.17 -1.06
N MET A 27 -11.85 -0.51 -2.00
CA MET A 27 -12.51 0.41 -2.90
C MET A 27 -13.56 -0.32 -3.74
N ALA A 28 -13.21 -1.48 -4.25
CA ALA A 28 -14.16 -2.25 -5.06
C ALA A 28 -15.36 -2.66 -4.24
N ALA A 29 -15.14 -3.07 -3.00
CA ALA A 29 -16.24 -3.48 -2.13
C ALA A 29 -17.18 -2.33 -1.82
N GLN A 30 -16.66 -1.10 -1.79
CA GLN A 30 -17.48 0.07 -1.47
C GLN A 30 -17.88 0.85 -2.71
N ASN A 31 -17.52 0.36 -3.91
CA ASN A 31 -17.82 1.06 -5.14
C ASN A 31 -17.19 2.45 -5.22
N VAL A 32 -15.99 2.58 -4.68
CA VAL A 32 -15.24 3.83 -4.76
C VAL A 32 -14.21 3.70 -5.86
N THR A 33 -14.18 4.63 -6.79
CA THR A 33 -13.26 4.58 -7.92
C THR A 33 -12.10 5.53 -7.71
N THR A 34 -11.04 5.37 -8.51
CA THR A 34 -9.94 6.33 -8.45
C THR A 34 -10.40 7.70 -8.90
N TYR A 35 -11.38 7.76 -9.79
CA TYR A 35 -11.98 9.03 -10.19
C TYR A 35 -12.58 9.73 -8.96
N ALA A 36 -13.28 8.98 -8.11
CA ALA A 36 -13.85 9.57 -6.91
C ALA A 36 -12.76 10.06 -5.96
N LEU A 37 -11.67 9.33 -5.82
CA LEU A 37 -10.58 9.79 -4.96
C LEU A 37 -10.05 11.13 -5.44
N ARG A 38 -9.93 11.30 -6.75
CA ARG A 38 -9.39 12.53 -7.29
C ARG A 38 -10.39 13.68 -7.23
N PHE A 39 -11.59 13.45 -7.67
CA PHE A 39 -12.52 14.54 -7.91
C PHE A 39 -13.53 14.76 -6.79
N LYS A 40 -13.80 13.76 -5.98
CA LYS A 40 -14.66 13.98 -4.84
C LYS A 40 -13.86 14.24 -3.58
N HIS A 41 -12.69 13.65 -3.47
CA HIS A 41 -11.91 13.75 -2.24
C HIS A 41 -10.61 14.52 -2.41
N GLY A 42 -10.37 15.09 -3.58
CA GLY A 42 -9.25 15.99 -3.78
C GLY A 42 -7.87 15.38 -3.77
N MET A 43 -7.76 14.08 -4.03
CA MET A 43 -6.46 13.45 -4.05
C MET A 43 -5.79 13.71 -5.39
N SER A 44 -4.51 13.99 -5.40
CA SER A 44 -3.82 14.31 -6.65
C SER A 44 -3.66 13.09 -7.52
N HIS A 45 -3.58 13.32 -8.82
CA HIS A 45 -3.36 12.25 -9.78
C HIS A 45 -2.06 11.51 -9.48
N ALA A 46 -1.02 12.24 -9.09
CA ALA A 46 0.27 11.63 -8.78
C ALA A 46 0.15 10.68 -7.59
N THR A 47 -0.62 11.06 -6.57
CA THR A 47 -0.80 10.21 -5.40
C THR A 47 -1.55 8.94 -5.79
N VAL A 48 -2.60 9.07 -6.61
CA VAL A 48 -3.35 7.91 -7.06
C VAL A 48 -2.45 6.97 -7.87
N GLN A 49 -1.59 7.53 -8.71
CA GLN A 49 -0.68 6.70 -9.48
C GLN A 49 0.31 5.97 -8.58
N ARG A 50 0.79 6.61 -7.52
CA ARG A 50 1.70 5.94 -6.59
C ARG A 50 1.00 4.78 -5.90
N LEU A 51 -0.24 4.97 -5.53
CA LEU A 51 -1.00 3.89 -4.89
C LEU A 51 -1.18 2.72 -5.84
N GLN A 52 -1.42 2.99 -7.11
CA GLN A 52 -1.60 1.92 -8.08
C GLN A 52 -0.30 1.21 -8.41
N ALA A 53 0.83 1.88 -8.23
CA ALA A 53 2.13 1.33 -8.56
C ALA A 53 2.89 0.82 -7.33
N ASN A 54 2.26 0.78 -6.18
CA ASN A 54 2.88 0.36 -4.92
C ASN A 54 4.09 1.21 -4.59
N MET A 55 3.98 2.50 -4.81
CA MET A 55 5.06 3.43 -4.51
C MET A 55 4.81 4.12 -3.18
N PRO A 56 5.84 4.67 -2.55
CA PRO A 56 5.66 5.30 -1.24
C PRO A 56 4.69 6.47 -1.28
N VAL A 57 3.88 6.56 -0.25
CA VAL A 57 3.01 7.71 -0.02
C VAL A 57 3.15 8.10 1.44
N SER A 58 2.74 9.30 1.77
CA SER A 58 2.85 9.77 3.15
C SER A 58 1.81 9.11 4.04
N THR A 59 2.09 9.10 5.32
CA THR A 59 1.10 8.60 6.27
C THR A 59 -0.14 9.49 6.29
N HIS A 60 0.01 10.76 5.92
CA HIS A 60 -1.14 11.63 5.79
C HIS A 60 -2.09 11.10 4.71
N THR A 61 -1.55 10.62 3.61
CA THR A 61 -2.35 10.02 2.55
C THR A 61 -3.07 8.78 3.06
N LEU A 62 -2.35 7.94 3.82
CA LEU A 62 -2.97 6.73 4.37
C LEU A 62 -4.07 7.08 5.34
N ASN A 63 -3.86 8.09 6.17
CA ASN A 63 -4.87 8.55 7.10
C ASN A 63 -6.12 9.03 6.35
N LYS A 64 -5.91 9.76 5.27
CA LYS A 64 -7.01 10.25 4.48
C LYS A 64 -7.81 9.11 3.85
N LEU A 65 -7.12 8.09 3.36
CA LEU A 65 -7.78 6.94 2.75
C LEU A 65 -8.61 6.18 3.79
N CYS A 66 -8.07 5.99 4.98
CA CYS A 66 -8.82 5.32 6.04
C CYS A 66 -10.08 6.12 6.37
N ALA A 67 -10.00 7.44 6.37
CA ALA A 67 -11.16 8.27 6.66
C ALA A 67 -12.19 8.20 5.54
N ILE A 68 -11.73 8.24 4.28
CA ILE A 68 -12.64 8.20 3.14
C ILE A 68 -13.39 6.88 3.10
N LEU A 69 -12.68 5.79 3.33
CA LEU A 69 -13.26 4.46 3.19
C LEU A 69 -13.77 3.90 4.52
N ASP A 70 -13.56 4.66 5.60
CA ASP A 70 -14.02 4.26 6.93
C ASP A 70 -13.55 2.85 7.26
N CYS A 71 -12.25 2.63 7.16
CA CYS A 71 -11.67 1.32 7.37
C CYS A 71 -10.34 1.44 8.08
N PRO A 72 -9.85 0.35 8.69
CA PRO A 72 -8.56 0.37 9.35
C PRO A 72 -7.43 0.30 8.33
N LEU A 73 -6.22 0.59 8.78
CA LEU A 73 -5.07 0.64 7.90
C LEU A 73 -4.81 -0.67 7.17
N GLN A 74 -5.09 -1.80 7.80
CA GLN A 74 -4.84 -3.08 7.16
C GLN A 74 -5.74 -3.31 5.95
N ASP A 75 -6.79 -2.52 5.79
CA ASP A 75 -7.64 -2.60 4.61
C ASP A 75 -7.16 -1.64 3.52
N ILE A 76 -6.03 -0.97 3.74
CA ILE A 76 -5.45 -0.03 2.79
C ILE A 76 -4.11 -0.57 2.28
N ALA A 77 -3.27 -1.07 3.17
CA ALA A 77 -1.91 -1.42 2.82
C ALA A 77 -1.46 -2.70 3.50
N GLU A 78 -0.48 -3.35 2.92
CA GLU A 78 0.09 -4.54 3.50
C GLU A 78 1.58 -4.56 3.22
N TYR A 79 2.33 -5.24 4.05
CA TYR A 79 3.75 -5.40 3.84
C TYR A 79 3.96 -6.66 3.00
N ILE A 80 4.72 -6.52 1.92
CA ILE A 80 5.05 -7.64 1.05
C ILE A 80 6.53 -7.94 1.24
N PRO A 81 6.86 -9.00 1.98
CA PRO A 81 8.27 -9.29 2.22
C PRO A 81 8.90 -9.94 1.01
N ASP A 82 10.20 -9.70 0.84
CA ASP A 82 10.85 -10.30 -0.29
C ASP A 82 11.12 -11.76 -0.06
N SER A 83 10.89 -12.26 1.13
CA SER A 83 11.07 -13.68 1.36
C SER A 83 10.19 -14.51 0.46
N GLN A 84 9.13 -13.92 -0.07
CA GLN A 84 8.30 -14.65 -0.97
C GLN A 84 9.01 -14.94 -2.25
N THR A 85 9.97 -14.14 -2.63
CA THR A 85 10.68 -14.38 -3.86
C THR A 85 11.78 -15.37 -3.67
N GLU A 86 12.16 -15.62 -2.43
CA GLU A 86 13.19 -16.54 -2.26
C GLU A 86 12.73 -17.87 -2.12
N LYS A 87 11.49 -18.13 -2.12
CA LYS A 87 11.03 -19.38 -1.92
C LYS A 87 11.39 -20.21 -2.96
N ASN A 88 11.85 -19.98 -3.84
CA ASN A 88 12.15 -20.85 -4.85
C ASN A 88 13.24 -21.69 -4.77
#